data_7b4a2167b11705118173ebe25cad1988
#
_entry.id   7b4a2167b11705118173ebe25cad1988
#
_cell.length_a   1.000
_cell.length_b   1.000
_cell.length_c   1.000
_cell.angle_alpha   90.00
_cell.angle_beta   90.00
_cell.angle_gamma   90.00
#
_symmetry.space_group_name_H-M   'P 1'
#
loop_
_entity.id
_entity.type
_entity.pdbx_description
1 polymer ?
#
loop_
_entity_poly.entity_id
_entity_poly.type
_entity_poly.pdbx_seq_one_letter_code
_entity_poly.pdbx_strand_id
1 'polypeptide(L)'
;AKWFELIMFLFVVNFIGNIKRYQLYKKEKWVTLVLHLSFIFILVGAFVTRYISYEGMMPIREQAKSNQIFSDRTFLTIMTDGMVDGEMKRRTFENQHLFSGALDKDNFISNFASNHFSMKRDFNGIPFKVEFKDFIMGATEQIQPDESGVYFLKMVESGDGSRHEHFLKEGEVQNFHNVLYAFNKPTPGAINITKDGDNYTIETPFEGNFMRMADQFKGSVEKDQTQELMFRSLYNIGGSQFVFPELPIKGKIGFVSDNNFKNSKTNDALMLTVTTEDKEGKVVSEDVTLLGSKGMMGIPQSFKLGELEFTLMFGSKIYTTPFEVQLNDFIANKYPGTQNSYSSFESKVTIIDPSAKNFDAHIYMNNVLDYKGYRFFQAQFDEDEKGTILSVSHDFYGTWITYIGYT
;
A
#
# COMPACT_ATOMS: atom_id res chain seq x y z
N ALA A 1 -16.64 14.43 -3.56
CA ALA A 1 -17.93 14.08 -2.97
C ALA A 1 -19.01 14.07 -4.06
N LYS A 2 -19.90 13.09 -4.11
CA LYS A 2 -20.93 12.92 -5.15
C LYS A 2 -21.90 14.12 -5.24
N TRP A 3 -22.17 14.76 -4.11
CA TRP A 3 -22.99 15.98 -4.11
C TRP A 3 -22.35 17.14 -4.87
N PHE A 4 -21.01 17.27 -4.81
CA PHE A 4 -20.29 18.29 -5.55
C PHE A 4 -20.33 18.03 -7.07
N GLU A 5 -20.21 16.76 -7.47
CA GLU A 5 -20.37 16.35 -8.88
C GLU A 5 -21.77 16.67 -9.42
N LEU A 6 -22.81 16.46 -8.59
CA LEU A 6 -24.16 16.84 -8.94
C LEU A 6 -24.29 18.36 -9.16
N ILE A 7 -23.67 19.18 -8.30
CA ILE A 7 -23.65 20.64 -8.48
C ILE A 7 -22.96 21.00 -9.81
N MET A 8 -21.81 20.43 -10.12
CA MET A 8 -21.10 20.68 -11.38
C MET A 8 -21.95 20.28 -12.59
N PHE A 9 -22.62 19.15 -12.53
CA PHE A 9 -23.56 18.72 -13.56
C PHE A 9 -24.73 19.71 -13.72
N LEU A 10 -25.31 20.18 -12.62
CA LEU A 10 -26.38 21.19 -12.65
C LEU A 10 -25.91 22.52 -13.24
N PHE A 11 -24.65 22.91 -13.05
CA PHE A 11 -24.07 24.07 -13.75
C PHE A 11 -24.05 23.87 -15.26
N VAL A 12 -23.64 22.71 -15.76
CA VAL A 12 -23.67 22.41 -17.19
C VAL A 12 -25.09 22.52 -17.75
N VAL A 13 -26.07 21.92 -17.06
CA VAL A 13 -27.51 22.01 -17.44
C VAL A 13 -27.97 23.46 -17.44
N ASN A 14 -27.59 24.26 -16.45
CA ASN A 14 -27.94 25.68 -16.36
C ASN A 14 -27.33 26.47 -17.52
N PHE A 15 -26.04 26.27 -17.85
CA PHE A 15 -25.40 26.97 -18.97
C PHE A 15 -26.08 26.63 -20.29
N ILE A 16 -26.40 25.36 -20.55
CA ILE A 16 -27.15 24.92 -21.75
C ILE A 16 -28.53 25.57 -21.78
N GLY A 17 -29.24 25.56 -20.65
CA GLY A 17 -30.54 26.20 -20.49
C GLY A 17 -30.51 27.68 -20.81
N ASN A 18 -29.50 28.40 -20.33
CA ASN A 18 -29.31 29.83 -20.57
C ASN A 18 -29.00 30.16 -22.03
N ILE A 19 -28.19 29.33 -22.70
CA ILE A 19 -27.93 29.45 -24.14
C ILE A 19 -29.24 29.44 -24.90
N LYS A 20 -30.14 28.51 -24.60
CA LYS A 20 -31.46 28.39 -25.25
C LYS A 20 -32.39 29.50 -24.83
N ARG A 21 -32.55 29.75 -23.53
CA ARG A 21 -33.50 30.75 -22.96
C ARG A 21 -33.20 32.17 -23.45
N TYR A 22 -31.96 32.59 -23.48
CA TYR A 22 -31.55 33.95 -23.88
C TYR A 22 -31.14 34.04 -25.33
N GLN A 23 -31.29 32.93 -26.12
CA GLN A 23 -30.97 32.87 -27.53
C GLN A 23 -29.55 33.37 -27.83
N LEU A 24 -28.56 32.87 -27.06
CA LEU A 24 -27.18 33.34 -27.13
C LEU A 24 -26.52 33.05 -28.49
N TYR A 25 -27.08 32.16 -29.31
CA TYR A 25 -26.64 31.82 -30.66
C TYR A 25 -26.88 32.96 -31.68
N LYS A 26 -27.59 34.04 -31.30
CA LYS A 26 -27.74 35.23 -32.16
C LYS A 26 -26.42 36.01 -32.29
N LYS A 27 -26.13 36.56 -33.47
CA LYS A 27 -24.84 37.24 -33.77
C LYS A 27 -24.45 38.33 -32.78
N GLU A 28 -25.42 39.06 -32.25
CA GLU A 28 -25.20 40.17 -31.28
C GLU A 28 -24.75 39.65 -29.90
N LYS A 29 -24.94 38.37 -29.59
CA LYS A 29 -24.68 37.75 -28.26
C LYS A 29 -23.59 36.68 -28.29
N TRP A 30 -22.90 36.54 -29.41
CA TRP A 30 -21.97 35.45 -29.60
C TRP A 30 -20.81 35.42 -28.58
N VAL A 31 -20.36 36.58 -28.12
CA VAL A 31 -19.34 36.68 -27.04
C VAL A 31 -19.81 35.98 -25.76
N THR A 32 -21.08 36.22 -25.39
CA THR A 32 -21.69 35.54 -24.23
C THR A 32 -21.88 34.05 -24.48
N LEU A 33 -22.18 33.65 -25.74
CA LEU A 33 -22.24 32.23 -26.14
C LEU A 33 -20.88 31.56 -25.95
N VAL A 34 -19.80 32.16 -26.46
CA VAL A 34 -18.43 31.64 -26.31
C VAL A 34 -18.08 31.46 -24.83
N LEU A 35 -18.37 32.44 -23.98
CA LEU A 35 -18.14 32.35 -22.55
C LEU A 35 -18.89 31.16 -21.90
N HIS A 36 -20.16 30.91 -22.27
CA HIS A 36 -20.93 29.78 -21.76
C HIS A 36 -20.35 28.43 -22.25
N LEU A 37 -19.95 28.37 -23.52
CA LEU A 37 -19.30 27.17 -24.08
C LEU A 37 -17.96 26.91 -23.42
N SER A 38 -17.16 27.93 -23.13
CA SER A 38 -15.89 27.81 -22.41
C SER A 38 -16.10 27.11 -21.06
N PHE A 39 -17.05 27.57 -20.24
CA PHE A 39 -17.36 26.93 -18.97
C PHE A 39 -17.86 25.49 -19.13
N ILE A 40 -18.69 25.22 -20.14
CA ILE A 40 -19.15 23.84 -20.43
C ILE A 40 -17.95 22.95 -20.77
N PHE A 41 -17.03 23.40 -21.65
CA PHE A 41 -15.85 22.61 -21.99
C PHE A 41 -14.93 22.37 -20.80
N ILE A 42 -14.70 23.37 -19.95
CA ILE A 42 -13.92 23.22 -18.72
C ILE A 42 -14.56 22.16 -17.80
N LEU A 43 -15.87 22.21 -17.58
CA LEU A 43 -16.58 21.26 -16.73
C LEU A 43 -16.60 19.84 -17.34
N VAL A 44 -16.79 19.73 -18.65
CA VAL A 44 -16.72 18.44 -19.35
C VAL A 44 -15.29 17.88 -19.30
N GLY A 45 -14.28 18.70 -19.53
CA GLY A 45 -12.87 18.32 -19.40
C GLY A 45 -12.55 17.80 -18.00
N ALA A 46 -12.99 18.53 -16.97
CA ALA A 46 -12.83 18.09 -15.58
C ALA A 46 -13.54 16.75 -15.28
N PHE A 47 -14.70 16.51 -15.88
CA PHE A 47 -15.39 15.22 -15.81
C PHE A 47 -14.57 14.10 -16.47
N VAL A 48 -14.03 14.34 -17.67
CA VAL A 48 -13.19 13.37 -18.40
C VAL A 48 -11.93 13.06 -17.58
N THR A 49 -11.22 14.07 -17.07
CA THR A 49 -10.06 13.91 -16.18
C THR A 49 -10.41 13.04 -14.98
N ARG A 50 -11.58 13.27 -14.36
CA ARG A 50 -11.95 12.54 -13.16
C ARG A 50 -12.26 11.05 -13.38
N TYR A 51 -12.86 10.69 -14.50
CA TYR A 51 -13.38 9.34 -14.75
C TYR A 51 -12.59 8.52 -15.77
N ILE A 52 -11.82 9.16 -16.63
CA ILE A 52 -11.11 8.47 -17.71
C ILE A 52 -9.59 8.49 -17.48
N SER A 53 -9.05 9.60 -16.93
CA SER A 53 -7.62 9.70 -16.67
C SER A 53 -7.21 8.97 -15.40
N TYR A 54 -5.92 8.68 -15.32
CA TYR A 54 -5.30 8.17 -14.12
C TYR A 54 -3.96 8.87 -13.89
N GLU A 55 -3.59 8.92 -12.62
CA GLU A 55 -2.35 9.50 -12.14
C GLU A 55 -1.70 8.53 -11.15
N GLY A 56 -0.39 8.67 -11.00
CA GLY A 56 0.33 7.87 -10.04
C GLY A 56 1.80 8.22 -9.98
N MET A 57 2.55 7.40 -9.26
CA MET A 57 3.97 7.57 -9.02
C MET A 57 4.75 6.47 -9.70
N MET A 58 5.88 6.83 -10.31
CA MET A 58 6.82 5.91 -10.93
C MET A 58 8.17 6.04 -10.22
N PRO A 59 8.48 5.17 -9.25
CA PRO A 59 9.80 5.12 -8.63
C PRO A 59 10.79 4.44 -9.58
N ILE A 60 11.99 5.03 -9.73
CA ILE A 60 13.06 4.48 -10.57
C ILE A 60 14.40 4.73 -9.89
N ARG A 61 15.16 3.66 -9.66
CA ARG A 61 16.54 3.74 -9.16
C ARG A 61 17.50 4.07 -10.30
N GLU A 62 18.63 4.70 -10.00
CA GLU A 62 19.69 4.95 -10.98
C GLU A 62 20.09 3.67 -11.71
N GLN A 63 20.27 3.76 -13.00
CA GLN A 63 20.57 2.68 -13.96
C GLN A 63 19.43 1.63 -14.10
N ALA A 64 18.35 1.72 -13.31
CA ALA A 64 17.19 0.85 -13.45
C ALA A 64 16.18 1.41 -14.47
N LYS A 65 15.27 0.54 -14.89
CA LYS A 65 14.16 0.84 -15.79
C LYS A 65 12.83 0.58 -15.11
N SER A 66 11.83 1.34 -15.44
CA SER A 66 10.44 1.08 -15.02
C SER A 66 9.47 1.43 -16.14
N ASN A 67 8.41 0.65 -16.24
CA ASN A 67 7.20 0.95 -17.00
C ASN A 67 5.95 0.92 -16.12
N GLN A 68 6.13 0.86 -14.78
CA GLN A 68 5.06 0.70 -13.81
C GLN A 68 4.74 2.03 -13.13
N ILE A 69 3.47 2.38 -13.13
CA ILE A 69 2.91 3.54 -12.44
C ILE A 69 2.02 3.03 -11.31
N PHE A 70 2.37 3.35 -10.07
CA PHE A 70 1.55 3.08 -8.90
C PHE A 70 0.49 4.16 -8.77
N SER A 71 -0.79 3.79 -8.92
CA SER A 71 -1.92 4.72 -8.83
C SER A 71 -1.87 5.56 -7.55
N ASP A 72 -2.26 6.82 -7.67
CA ASP A 72 -2.52 7.70 -6.52
C ASP A 72 -3.81 7.36 -5.77
N ARG A 73 -4.57 6.37 -6.25
CA ARG A 73 -5.81 5.85 -5.66
C ARG A 73 -5.60 4.45 -5.15
N THR A 74 -6.26 4.14 -4.03
CA THR A 74 -6.26 2.79 -3.47
C THR A 74 -7.41 1.96 -4.01
N PHE A 75 -7.13 0.67 -4.21
CA PHE A 75 -8.07 -0.31 -4.73
C PHE A 75 -8.13 -1.52 -3.80
N LEU A 76 -9.32 -2.06 -3.64
CA LEU A 76 -9.53 -3.40 -3.15
C LEU A 76 -9.64 -4.32 -4.37
N THR A 77 -8.65 -5.20 -4.53
CA THR A 77 -8.62 -6.22 -5.57
C THR A 77 -8.98 -7.56 -4.96
N ILE A 78 -9.99 -8.21 -5.51
CA ILE A 78 -10.46 -9.53 -5.10
C ILE A 78 -10.29 -10.47 -6.29
N MET A 79 -9.42 -11.44 -6.17
CA MET A 79 -9.30 -12.56 -7.10
C MET A 79 -9.99 -13.76 -6.47
N THR A 80 -10.91 -14.35 -7.23
CA THR A 80 -11.67 -15.52 -6.79
C THR A 80 -11.42 -16.66 -7.77
N ASP A 81 -10.91 -17.77 -7.27
CA ASP A 81 -10.65 -19.00 -8.02
C ASP A 81 -11.66 -20.07 -7.63
N GLY A 82 -12.14 -20.81 -8.61
CA GLY A 82 -13.07 -21.91 -8.41
C GLY A 82 -13.16 -22.83 -9.63
N MET A 83 -13.67 -24.04 -9.41
CA MET A 83 -13.85 -25.03 -10.46
C MET A 83 -15.06 -24.71 -11.32
N VAL A 84 -14.86 -24.65 -12.64
CA VAL A 84 -15.93 -24.43 -13.64
C VAL A 84 -15.70 -25.39 -14.79
N ASP A 85 -16.66 -26.29 -15.04
CA ASP A 85 -16.56 -27.30 -16.10
C ASP A 85 -15.31 -28.18 -16.00
N GLY A 86 -14.83 -28.47 -14.78
CA GLY A 86 -13.65 -29.28 -14.51
C GLY A 86 -12.31 -28.54 -14.62
N GLU A 87 -12.34 -27.24 -14.89
CA GLU A 87 -11.13 -26.39 -14.96
C GLU A 87 -11.14 -25.32 -13.85
N MET A 88 -9.96 -24.98 -13.32
CA MET A 88 -9.83 -23.86 -12.39
C MET A 88 -9.91 -22.57 -13.18
N LYS A 89 -10.87 -21.71 -12.84
CA LYS A 89 -11.04 -20.39 -13.46
C LYS A 89 -10.90 -19.30 -12.43
N ARG A 90 -10.32 -18.16 -12.85
CA ARG A 90 -10.15 -16.96 -12.02
C ARG A 90 -11.06 -15.84 -12.48
N ARG A 91 -11.65 -15.16 -11.51
CA ARG A 91 -12.34 -13.88 -11.71
C ARG A 91 -11.71 -12.82 -10.84
N THR A 92 -11.46 -11.65 -11.41
CA THR A 92 -10.88 -10.51 -10.69
C THR A 92 -11.89 -9.37 -10.61
N PHE A 93 -12.09 -8.84 -9.41
CA PHE A 93 -12.92 -7.67 -9.15
C PHE A 93 -12.04 -6.58 -8.55
N GLU A 94 -12.04 -5.42 -9.17
CA GLU A 94 -11.29 -4.25 -8.71
C GLU A 94 -12.27 -3.14 -8.35
N ASN A 95 -12.16 -2.64 -7.12
CA ASN A 95 -13.02 -1.56 -6.66
C ASN A 95 -12.15 -0.47 -6.02
N GLN A 96 -12.31 0.74 -6.52
CA GLN A 96 -11.66 1.89 -5.94
C GLN A 96 -12.36 2.27 -4.63
N HIS A 97 -11.59 2.34 -3.55
CA HIS A 97 -12.02 2.83 -2.25
C HIS A 97 -11.04 3.86 -1.71
N LEU A 98 -11.57 4.94 -1.16
CA LEU A 98 -10.80 5.93 -0.44
C LEU A 98 -11.14 5.81 1.05
N PHE A 99 -10.25 5.17 1.80
CA PHE A 99 -10.36 5.04 3.24
C PHE A 99 -9.67 6.21 3.96
N SER A 100 -10.17 6.54 5.13
CA SER A 100 -9.58 7.57 5.97
C SER A 100 -9.82 7.26 7.44
N GLY A 101 -8.76 7.28 8.24
CA GLY A 101 -8.85 7.10 9.69
C GLY A 101 -9.62 8.21 10.43
N ALA A 102 -10.06 9.25 9.73
CA ALA A 102 -10.92 10.30 10.29
C ALA A 102 -12.41 10.02 10.16
N LEU A 103 -12.82 9.06 9.29
CA LEU A 103 -14.24 8.84 8.97
C LEU A 103 -14.97 7.97 10.00
N ASP A 104 -14.24 7.19 10.78
CA ASP A 104 -14.81 6.28 11.79
C ASP A 104 -14.69 6.85 13.21
N LYS A 105 -14.35 8.15 13.32
CA LYS A 105 -14.34 8.90 14.59
C LYS A 105 -15.64 9.68 14.74
N ASP A 106 -16.10 9.86 15.97
CA ASP A 106 -17.24 10.72 16.30
C ASP A 106 -16.91 12.19 16.01
N ASN A 107 -17.04 12.58 14.74
CA ASN A 107 -16.86 13.94 14.28
C ASN A 107 -17.94 14.31 13.26
N PHE A 108 -18.07 15.63 12.97
CA PHE A 108 -19.08 16.13 12.04
C PHE A 108 -18.97 15.53 10.64
N ILE A 109 -17.77 15.15 10.19
CA ILE A 109 -17.51 14.61 8.85
C ILE A 109 -18.06 13.19 8.72
N SER A 110 -18.01 12.37 9.77
CA SER A 110 -18.50 11.00 9.78
C SER A 110 -20.02 10.89 9.53
N ASN A 111 -20.78 11.98 9.73
CA ASN A 111 -22.18 12.03 9.38
C ASN A 111 -22.45 12.09 7.86
N PHE A 112 -21.45 12.46 7.05
CA PHE A 112 -21.59 12.66 5.60
C PHE A 112 -20.78 11.69 4.76
N ALA A 113 -19.82 10.99 5.35
CA ALA A 113 -18.98 10.01 4.68
C ALA A 113 -18.60 8.90 5.66
N SER A 114 -18.45 7.68 5.17
CA SER A 114 -18.11 6.51 5.96
C SER A 114 -17.14 5.62 5.17
N ASN A 115 -16.27 4.91 5.88
CA ASN A 115 -15.46 3.83 5.31
C ASN A 115 -16.29 2.57 5.06
N HIS A 116 -17.47 2.46 5.65
CA HIS A 116 -18.31 1.28 5.54
C HIS A 116 -18.76 1.00 4.11
N PHE A 117 -18.58 -0.22 3.67
CA PHE A 117 -19.13 -0.73 2.43
C PHE A 117 -19.54 -2.20 2.58
N SER A 118 -20.44 -2.63 1.72
CA SER A 118 -20.81 -4.02 1.56
C SER A 118 -20.94 -4.30 0.07
N MET A 119 -20.21 -5.30 -0.40
CA MET A 119 -20.12 -5.66 -1.80
C MET A 119 -20.56 -7.10 -1.98
N LYS A 120 -21.59 -7.31 -2.77
CA LYS A 120 -22.06 -8.64 -3.19
C LYS A 120 -21.56 -8.93 -4.59
N ARG A 121 -21.02 -10.12 -4.80
CA ARG A 121 -20.53 -10.62 -6.08
C ARG A 121 -20.94 -12.06 -6.25
N ASP A 122 -20.75 -12.55 -7.45
CA ASP A 122 -21.04 -13.93 -7.83
C ASP A 122 -19.86 -14.52 -8.60
N PHE A 123 -19.52 -15.76 -8.31
CA PHE A 123 -18.59 -16.56 -9.07
C PHE A 123 -19.33 -17.80 -9.61
N ASN A 124 -19.82 -17.71 -10.86
CA ASN A 124 -20.52 -18.80 -11.56
C ASN A 124 -21.66 -19.44 -10.74
N GLY A 125 -22.52 -18.63 -10.15
CA GLY A 125 -23.66 -19.07 -9.35
C GLY A 125 -23.36 -19.27 -7.86
N ILE A 126 -22.09 -19.10 -7.43
CA ILE A 126 -21.72 -19.11 -6.01
C ILE A 126 -21.65 -17.67 -5.53
N PRO A 127 -22.61 -17.21 -4.72
CA PRO A 127 -22.61 -15.85 -4.22
C PRO A 127 -21.57 -15.67 -3.12
N PHE A 128 -20.92 -14.51 -3.10
CA PHE A 128 -20.09 -14.11 -1.98
C PHE A 128 -20.27 -12.63 -1.66
N LYS A 129 -19.96 -12.27 -0.43
CA LYS A 129 -20.11 -10.94 0.12
C LYS A 129 -18.81 -10.53 0.78
N VAL A 130 -18.39 -9.28 0.56
CA VAL A 130 -17.24 -8.67 1.24
C VAL A 130 -17.72 -7.43 1.96
N GLU A 131 -17.49 -7.35 3.26
CA GLU A 131 -17.94 -6.27 4.12
C GLU A 131 -16.75 -5.63 4.84
N PHE A 132 -16.83 -4.31 4.94
CA PHE A 132 -15.91 -3.53 5.75
C PHE A 132 -16.11 -3.85 7.24
N LYS A 133 -14.99 -4.04 7.94
CA LYS A 133 -14.96 -4.24 9.38
C LYS A 133 -14.27 -3.09 10.10
N ASP A 134 -13.03 -2.76 9.70
CA ASP A 134 -12.26 -1.68 10.29
C ASP A 134 -11.16 -1.19 9.35
N PHE A 135 -10.64 0.02 9.58
CA PHE A 135 -9.51 0.61 8.85
C PHE A 135 -8.58 1.37 9.79
N ILE A 136 -7.32 0.95 9.84
CA ILE A 136 -6.30 1.56 10.69
C ILE A 136 -5.21 2.15 9.79
N MET A 137 -5.10 3.47 9.81
CA MET A 137 -4.07 4.19 9.08
C MET A 137 -2.73 4.10 9.81
N GLY A 138 -1.64 3.81 9.06
CA GLY A 138 -0.33 3.65 9.62
C GLY A 138 -0.29 2.52 10.65
N ALA A 139 -0.71 1.33 10.26
CA ALA A 139 -0.90 0.20 11.15
C ALA A 139 0.42 -0.42 11.60
N THR A 140 0.59 -0.55 12.89
CA THR A 140 1.66 -1.31 13.52
C THR A 140 1.08 -2.49 14.27
N GLU A 141 1.72 -3.65 14.14
CA GLU A 141 1.31 -4.84 14.86
C GLU A 141 1.58 -4.69 16.37
N GLN A 142 0.59 -5.06 17.16
CA GLN A 142 0.72 -5.16 18.60
C GLN A 142 0.00 -6.40 19.11
N ILE A 143 0.55 -7.01 20.15
CA ILE A 143 -0.12 -8.11 20.83
C ILE A 143 -1.18 -7.52 21.76
N GLN A 144 -2.42 -7.85 21.49
CA GLN A 144 -3.54 -7.55 22.37
C GLN A 144 -3.73 -8.73 23.32
N PRO A 145 -3.62 -8.55 24.66
CA PRO A 145 -3.83 -9.63 25.63
C PRO A 145 -5.22 -10.25 25.45
N ASP A 146 -5.26 -11.56 25.27
CA ASP A 146 -6.48 -12.35 25.12
C ASP A 146 -6.26 -13.76 25.71
N GLU A 147 -7.05 -14.13 26.69
CA GLU A 147 -6.94 -15.44 27.33
C GLU A 147 -7.24 -16.63 26.40
N SER A 148 -8.00 -16.39 25.32
CA SER A 148 -8.27 -17.38 24.30
C SER A 148 -7.19 -17.46 23.20
N GLY A 149 -6.20 -16.55 23.23
CA GLY A 149 -5.11 -16.45 22.27
C GLY A 149 -4.01 -17.49 22.48
N VAL A 150 -2.94 -17.34 21.72
CA VAL A 150 -1.69 -18.10 21.85
C VAL A 150 -0.60 -17.23 22.45
N TYR A 151 0.52 -17.83 22.87
CA TYR A 151 1.65 -17.04 23.35
C TYR A 151 2.43 -16.42 22.20
N PHE A 152 2.81 -15.15 22.38
CA PHE A 152 3.71 -14.41 21.51
C PHE A 152 4.93 -13.96 22.30
N LEU A 153 6.11 -14.23 21.79
CA LEU A 153 7.38 -13.78 22.32
C LEU A 153 7.92 -12.63 21.47
N LYS A 154 8.02 -11.46 22.05
CA LYS A 154 8.62 -10.30 21.38
C LYS A 154 10.12 -10.46 21.25
N MET A 155 10.64 -10.26 20.07
CA MET A 155 12.06 -10.23 19.74
C MET A 155 12.40 -8.88 19.09
N VAL A 156 13.49 -8.30 19.50
CA VAL A 156 14.06 -7.09 18.88
C VAL A 156 15.40 -7.47 18.28
N GLU A 157 15.53 -7.29 16.97
CA GLU A 157 16.72 -7.59 16.21
C GLU A 157 17.37 -6.31 15.71
N SER A 158 18.69 -6.29 15.63
CA SER A 158 19.49 -5.26 14.96
C SER A 158 20.05 -5.84 13.67
N GLY A 159 19.43 -5.50 12.54
CA GLY A 159 19.87 -5.87 11.19
C GLY A 159 20.02 -4.64 10.32
N ASP A 160 20.96 -4.67 9.35
CA ASP A 160 21.19 -3.61 8.34
C ASP A 160 21.27 -2.17 8.90
N GLY A 161 21.73 -2.03 10.16
CA GLY A 161 21.87 -0.74 10.83
C GLY A 161 20.56 -0.17 11.37
N SER A 162 19.45 -0.91 11.30
CA SER A 162 18.14 -0.54 11.86
C SER A 162 17.67 -1.56 12.90
N ARG A 163 16.71 -1.12 13.73
CA ARG A 163 16.07 -1.94 14.75
C ARG A 163 14.76 -2.46 14.19
N HIS A 164 14.57 -3.79 14.25
CA HIS A 164 13.35 -4.47 13.84
C HIS A 164 12.70 -5.16 15.05
N GLU A 165 11.37 -5.05 15.15
CA GLU A 165 10.60 -5.75 16.16
C GLU A 165 9.80 -6.89 15.51
N HIS A 166 9.90 -8.09 16.09
CA HIS A 166 9.25 -9.30 15.62
C HIS A 166 8.47 -9.95 16.76
N PHE A 167 7.42 -10.67 16.41
CA PHE A 167 6.65 -11.48 17.36
C PHE A 167 6.71 -12.94 16.95
N LEU A 168 7.41 -13.75 17.75
CA LEU A 168 7.44 -15.19 17.57
C LEU A 168 6.15 -15.79 18.10
N LYS A 169 5.34 -16.38 17.24
CA LYS A 169 4.08 -17.01 17.62
C LYS A 169 4.32 -18.45 18.04
N GLU A 170 3.70 -18.85 19.14
CA GLU A 170 3.75 -20.21 19.64
C GLU A 170 3.28 -21.24 18.60
N GLY A 171 4.06 -22.32 18.42
CA GLY A 171 3.76 -23.37 17.47
C GLY A 171 4.16 -23.05 16.03
N GLU A 172 4.82 -21.93 15.76
CA GLU A 172 5.27 -21.53 14.43
C GLU A 172 6.81 -21.46 14.34
N VAL A 173 7.29 -21.55 13.09
CA VAL A 173 8.69 -21.29 12.70
C VAL A 173 8.70 -20.08 11.80
N GLN A 174 9.51 -19.10 12.11
CA GLN A 174 9.60 -17.84 11.38
C GLN A 174 11.05 -17.61 10.94
N ASN A 175 11.23 -17.02 9.77
CA ASN A 175 12.55 -16.72 9.20
C ASN A 175 12.76 -15.20 9.23
N PHE A 176 13.80 -14.75 9.93
CA PHE A 176 14.25 -13.37 9.92
C PHE A 176 15.73 -13.33 9.50
N HIS A 177 16.04 -12.57 8.47
CA HIS A 177 17.39 -12.40 7.91
C HIS A 177 18.15 -13.74 7.71
N ASN A 178 17.48 -14.76 7.15
CA ASN A 178 17.99 -16.12 6.92
C ASN A 178 18.31 -16.94 8.19
N VAL A 179 17.83 -16.51 9.36
CA VAL A 179 17.88 -17.29 10.60
C VAL A 179 16.48 -17.74 10.95
N LEU A 180 16.31 -19.05 11.20
CA LEU A 180 15.05 -19.64 11.61
C LEU A 180 14.89 -19.54 13.13
N TYR A 181 13.74 -19.09 13.57
CA TYR A 181 13.33 -19.03 14.98
C TYR A 181 12.07 -19.85 15.16
N ALA A 182 12.04 -20.68 16.20
CA ALA A 182 10.89 -21.52 16.54
C ALA A 182 10.50 -21.30 18.01
N PHE A 183 9.22 -21.07 18.26
CA PHE A 183 8.70 -20.94 19.63
C PHE A 183 7.74 -22.10 19.92
N ASN A 184 8.05 -22.92 20.95
CA ASN A 184 7.33 -24.14 21.30
C ASN A 184 7.09 -25.10 20.12
N LYS A 185 8.00 -25.11 19.16
CA LYS A 185 7.98 -26.03 18.00
C LYS A 185 9.39 -26.46 17.66
N PRO A 186 9.94 -27.49 18.33
CA PRO A 186 11.29 -27.96 18.09
C PRO A 186 11.54 -28.19 16.60
N THR A 187 12.49 -27.46 16.03
CA THR A 187 12.77 -27.45 14.60
C THR A 187 14.28 -27.58 14.39
N PRO A 188 14.75 -28.60 13.68
CA PRO A 188 16.17 -28.76 13.35
C PRO A 188 16.69 -27.55 12.55
N GLY A 189 17.84 -27.03 12.93
CA GLY A 189 18.47 -25.90 12.25
C GLY A 189 17.91 -24.51 12.64
N ALA A 190 16.93 -24.45 13.51
CA ALA A 190 16.38 -23.20 14.04
C ALA A 190 16.93 -22.87 15.44
N ILE A 191 16.86 -21.59 15.82
CA ILE A 191 16.98 -21.18 17.22
C ILE A 191 15.65 -21.52 17.87
N ASN A 192 15.64 -22.54 18.69
CA ASN A 192 14.46 -23.05 19.37
C ASN A 192 14.31 -22.40 20.74
N ILE A 193 13.17 -21.78 20.96
CA ILE A 193 12.76 -21.22 22.26
C ILE A 193 11.63 -22.09 22.80
N THR A 194 11.80 -22.62 24.00
CA THR A 194 10.79 -23.46 24.65
C THR A 194 10.33 -22.83 25.94
N LYS A 195 9.01 -22.77 26.13
CA LYS A 195 8.33 -22.38 27.35
C LYS A 195 7.75 -23.63 28.01
N ASP A 196 8.19 -23.95 29.21
CA ASP A 196 7.62 -25.02 30.05
C ASP A 196 7.26 -24.44 31.42
N GLY A 197 5.97 -24.18 31.61
CA GLY A 197 5.51 -23.44 32.78
C GLY A 197 6.12 -22.03 32.83
N ASP A 198 6.87 -21.76 33.89
CA ASP A 198 7.59 -20.50 34.12
C ASP A 198 9.06 -20.56 33.63
N ASN A 199 9.50 -21.73 33.16
CA ASN A 199 10.85 -21.90 32.67
C ASN A 199 10.93 -21.63 31.16
N TYR A 200 12.00 -20.97 30.76
CA TYR A 200 12.28 -20.65 29.38
C TYR A 200 13.67 -21.13 29.02
N THR A 201 13.77 -21.85 27.92
CA THR A 201 15.05 -22.39 27.42
C THR A 201 15.29 -21.97 25.99
N ILE A 202 16.56 -21.93 25.62
CA ILE A 202 17.06 -21.70 24.26
C ILE A 202 17.96 -22.86 23.86
N GLU A 203 17.77 -23.35 22.64
CA GLU A 203 18.64 -24.32 21.98
C GLU A 203 18.92 -23.83 20.56
N THR A 204 20.18 -23.87 20.13
CA THR A 204 20.60 -23.30 18.86
C THR A 204 21.61 -24.19 18.15
N PRO A 205 21.56 -24.30 16.82
CA PRO A 205 22.56 -25.02 16.02
C PRO A 205 23.87 -24.23 15.83
N PHE A 206 23.98 -23.05 16.43
CA PHE A 206 25.13 -22.15 16.32
C PHE A 206 25.75 -21.91 17.69
N GLU A 207 27.06 -21.77 17.74
CA GLU A 207 27.73 -21.18 18.92
C GLU A 207 27.45 -19.69 18.97
N GLY A 208 27.37 -19.16 20.17
CA GLY A 208 27.12 -17.74 20.38
C GLY A 208 27.49 -17.25 21.76
N ASN A 209 27.12 -16.03 22.03
CA ASN A 209 27.29 -15.42 23.34
C ASN A 209 26.09 -14.52 23.65
N PHE A 210 25.91 -14.20 24.93
CA PHE A 210 24.95 -13.20 25.34
C PHE A 210 25.55 -12.26 26.38
N MET A 211 25.01 -11.06 26.47
CA MET A 211 25.32 -10.08 27.48
C MET A 211 24.03 -9.61 28.15
N ARG A 212 23.89 -9.84 29.44
CA ARG A 212 22.77 -9.34 30.21
C ARG A 212 22.88 -7.83 30.40
N MET A 213 21.82 -7.12 30.00
CA MET A 213 21.87 -5.66 29.95
C MET A 213 21.94 -4.99 31.32
N ALA A 214 21.44 -5.66 32.38
CA ALA A 214 21.35 -5.07 33.72
C ALA A 214 22.71 -4.90 34.40
N ASP A 215 23.62 -5.86 34.26
CA ASP A 215 24.89 -5.93 34.98
C ASP A 215 26.08 -6.24 34.07
N GLN A 216 25.85 -6.26 32.75
CA GLN A 216 26.85 -6.57 31.72
C GLN A 216 27.50 -7.97 31.87
N PHE A 217 26.85 -8.86 32.59
CA PHE A 217 27.30 -10.25 32.67
C PHE A 217 27.32 -10.88 31.28
N LYS A 218 28.43 -11.54 30.95
CA LYS A 218 28.63 -12.23 29.67
C LYS A 218 28.62 -13.72 29.87
N GLY A 219 27.88 -14.45 29.01
CA GLY A 219 27.83 -15.88 28.97
C GLY A 219 27.99 -16.42 27.55
N SER A 220 28.31 -17.70 27.43
CA SER A 220 28.34 -18.43 26.16
C SER A 220 27.01 -19.11 25.91
N VAL A 221 26.69 -19.32 24.63
CA VAL A 221 25.60 -20.17 24.17
C VAL A 221 26.24 -21.32 23.39
N GLU A 222 26.12 -22.50 23.97
CA GLU A 222 26.71 -23.71 23.39
C GLU A 222 25.80 -24.28 22.30
N LYS A 223 26.43 -24.73 21.20
CA LYS A 223 25.74 -25.34 20.09
C LYS A 223 25.07 -26.66 20.51
N ASP A 224 23.82 -26.86 20.02
CA ASP A 224 23.01 -28.07 20.23
C ASP A 224 22.84 -28.48 21.70
N GLN A 225 22.87 -27.47 22.61
CA GLN A 225 22.61 -27.65 24.03
C GLN A 225 21.43 -26.78 24.47
N THR A 226 20.54 -27.39 25.24
CA THR A 226 19.42 -26.65 25.85
C THR A 226 19.94 -25.89 27.07
N GLN A 227 19.75 -24.58 27.09
CA GLN A 227 20.20 -23.66 28.14
C GLN A 227 19.06 -22.73 28.58
N GLU A 228 19.20 -22.15 29.77
CA GLU A 228 18.22 -21.17 30.25
C GLU A 228 18.22 -19.92 29.38
N LEU A 229 17.03 -19.47 28.97
CA LEU A 229 16.86 -18.23 28.22
C LEU A 229 16.90 -17.01 29.15
N MET A 230 17.90 -16.19 28.99
CA MET A 230 18.07 -14.94 29.75
C MET A 230 17.34 -13.79 29.05
N PHE A 231 16.18 -13.40 29.56
CA PHE A 231 15.47 -12.20 29.08
C PHE A 231 16.30 -10.94 29.32
N ARG A 232 16.06 -9.89 28.52
CA ARG A 232 16.77 -8.60 28.55
C ARG A 232 18.27 -8.76 28.42
N SER A 233 18.68 -9.74 27.61
CA SER A 233 20.07 -10.00 27.26
C SER A 233 20.26 -9.87 25.77
N LEU A 234 21.35 -9.24 25.38
CA LEU A 234 21.75 -9.13 23.97
C LEU A 234 22.42 -10.42 23.56
N TYR A 235 21.78 -11.19 22.72
CA TYR A 235 22.33 -12.39 22.10
C TYR A 235 23.03 -12.06 20.78
N ASN A 236 24.12 -12.75 20.55
CA ASN A 236 24.84 -12.75 19.27
C ASN A 236 25.05 -14.20 18.84
N ILE A 237 24.17 -14.71 17.99
CA ILE A 237 24.07 -16.11 17.58
C ILE A 237 23.83 -16.16 16.07
N GLY A 238 24.60 -16.99 15.35
CA GLY A 238 24.40 -17.22 13.93
C GLY A 238 24.54 -15.97 13.06
N GLY A 239 25.29 -14.95 13.52
CA GLY A 239 25.47 -13.68 12.84
C GLY A 239 24.33 -12.67 13.07
N SER A 240 23.29 -13.05 13.82
CA SER A 240 22.19 -12.17 14.19
C SER A 240 22.38 -11.64 15.63
N GLN A 241 22.03 -10.36 15.83
CA GLN A 241 21.99 -9.73 17.16
C GLN A 241 20.54 -9.45 17.56
N PHE A 242 20.10 -10.05 18.64
CA PHE A 242 18.70 -9.93 19.09
C PHE A 242 18.56 -9.93 20.61
N VAL A 243 17.40 -9.44 21.04
CA VAL A 243 17.01 -9.35 22.48
C VAL A 243 15.57 -9.83 22.63
N PHE A 244 15.29 -10.58 23.67
CA PHE A 244 13.92 -10.82 24.16
C PHE A 244 13.66 -9.86 25.35
N PRO A 245 12.96 -8.72 25.12
CA PRO A 245 12.86 -7.66 26.12
C PRO A 245 11.90 -8.00 27.27
N GLU A 246 10.95 -8.88 27.04
CA GLU A 246 9.86 -9.19 27.95
C GLU A 246 9.42 -10.65 27.84
N LEU A 247 8.70 -11.14 28.84
CA LEU A 247 8.12 -12.48 28.85
C LEU A 247 7.04 -12.61 27.77
N PRO A 248 6.80 -13.84 27.27
CA PRO A 248 5.73 -14.07 26.30
C PRO A 248 4.36 -13.62 26.81
N ILE A 249 3.62 -12.96 25.97
CA ILE A 249 2.26 -12.49 26.26
C ILE A 249 1.26 -13.38 25.54
N LYS A 250 0.25 -13.86 26.27
CA LYS A 250 -0.86 -14.59 25.69
C LYS A 250 -1.83 -13.60 25.06
N GLY A 251 -2.14 -13.77 23.77
CA GLY A 251 -2.95 -12.79 23.08
C GLY A 251 -3.21 -13.13 21.61
N LYS A 252 -3.65 -12.11 20.90
CA LYS A 252 -3.86 -12.09 19.45
C LYS A 252 -3.13 -10.92 18.84
N ILE A 253 -2.67 -11.09 17.60
CA ILE A 253 -2.13 -9.96 16.82
C ILE A 253 -3.28 -9.00 16.54
N GLY A 254 -3.11 -7.76 16.97
CA GLY A 254 -3.95 -6.65 16.62
C GLY A 254 -3.14 -5.55 15.92
N PHE A 255 -3.82 -4.56 15.40
CA PHE A 255 -3.19 -3.43 14.75
C PHE A 255 -3.57 -2.14 15.49
N VAL A 256 -2.61 -1.23 15.62
CA VAL A 256 -2.82 0.11 16.16
C VAL A 256 -2.20 1.14 15.25
N SER A 257 -2.80 2.33 15.18
CA SER A 257 -2.25 3.42 14.39
C SER A 257 -0.93 3.92 14.99
N ASP A 258 0.05 4.18 14.15
CA ASP A 258 1.29 4.88 14.53
C ASP A 258 1.07 6.38 14.81
N ASN A 259 -0.15 6.88 14.57
CA ASN A 259 -0.57 8.28 14.69
C ASN A 259 0.23 9.26 13.81
N ASN A 260 0.98 8.77 12.85
CA ASN A 260 1.75 9.58 11.91
C ASN A 260 1.03 9.74 10.56
N PHE A 261 -0.10 10.42 10.55
CA PHE A 261 -0.99 10.55 9.38
C PHE A 261 -0.38 11.26 8.17
N LYS A 262 0.76 11.94 8.32
CA LYS A 262 1.39 12.69 7.22
C LYS A 262 2.55 11.94 6.57
N ASN A 263 3.33 11.22 7.36
CA ASN A 263 4.57 10.58 6.92
C ASN A 263 4.71 9.16 7.48
N SER A 264 3.61 8.43 7.58
CA SER A 264 3.67 7.03 7.96
C SER A 264 4.49 6.26 6.94
N LYS A 265 5.50 5.52 7.42
CA LYS A 265 6.27 4.55 6.62
C LYS A 265 5.67 3.15 6.73
N THR A 266 4.64 2.98 7.55
CA THR A 266 3.93 1.72 7.74
C THR A 266 2.74 1.61 6.81
N ASN A 267 2.35 0.39 6.49
CA ASN A 267 1.14 0.14 5.71
C ASN A 267 -0.11 0.46 6.53
N ASP A 268 -1.19 0.77 5.85
CA ASP A 268 -2.53 0.80 6.43
C ASP A 268 -3.04 -0.64 6.55
N ALA A 269 -3.89 -0.92 7.56
CA ALA A 269 -4.57 -2.19 7.71
C ALA A 269 -6.07 -2.02 7.41
N LEU A 270 -6.55 -2.77 6.42
CA LEU A 270 -7.96 -2.87 6.06
C LEU A 270 -8.49 -4.23 6.51
N MET A 271 -9.43 -4.21 7.44
CA MET A 271 -10.08 -5.41 7.97
C MET A 271 -11.41 -5.63 7.28
N LEU A 272 -11.63 -6.83 6.79
CA LEU A 272 -12.80 -7.23 6.02
C LEU A 272 -13.36 -8.54 6.56
N THR A 273 -14.66 -8.76 6.38
CA THR A 273 -15.31 -10.06 6.53
C THR A 273 -15.75 -10.55 5.15
N VAL A 274 -15.28 -11.72 4.75
CA VAL A 274 -15.69 -12.40 3.52
C VAL A 274 -16.68 -13.51 3.90
N THR A 275 -17.81 -13.56 3.23
CA THR A 275 -18.88 -14.53 3.48
C THR A 275 -19.27 -15.20 2.17
N THR A 276 -19.43 -16.52 2.17
CA THR A 276 -19.95 -17.31 1.04
C THR A 276 -20.78 -18.49 1.54
N GLU A 277 -21.30 -19.29 0.65
CA GLU A 277 -21.98 -20.55 0.98
C GLU A 277 -21.05 -21.73 0.69
N ASP A 278 -21.07 -22.73 1.57
CA ASP A 278 -20.38 -24.00 1.35
C ASP A 278 -21.22 -24.96 0.46
N LYS A 279 -20.71 -26.17 0.23
CA LYS A 279 -21.38 -27.21 -0.59
C LYS A 279 -22.77 -27.62 -0.08
N GLU A 280 -23.02 -27.41 1.20
CA GLU A 280 -24.28 -27.76 1.86
C GLU A 280 -25.24 -26.56 1.91
N GLY A 281 -24.85 -25.41 1.33
CA GLY A 281 -25.61 -24.16 1.37
C GLY A 281 -25.54 -23.44 2.72
N LYS A 282 -24.61 -23.83 3.58
CA LYS A 282 -24.40 -23.18 4.87
C LYS A 282 -23.51 -21.96 4.68
N VAL A 283 -23.90 -20.85 5.28
CA VAL A 283 -23.12 -19.61 5.28
C VAL A 283 -21.85 -19.78 6.12
N VAL A 284 -20.71 -19.55 5.49
CA VAL A 284 -19.38 -19.54 6.12
C VAL A 284 -18.75 -18.18 5.94
N SER A 285 -17.95 -17.75 6.92
CA SER A 285 -17.28 -16.44 6.89
C SER A 285 -15.86 -16.50 7.42
N GLU A 286 -15.01 -15.64 6.89
CA GLU A 286 -13.61 -15.47 7.29
C GLU A 286 -13.31 -13.98 7.45
N ASP A 287 -12.63 -13.64 8.55
CA ASP A 287 -12.11 -12.30 8.77
C ASP A 287 -10.69 -12.21 8.23
N VAL A 288 -10.42 -11.23 7.38
CA VAL A 288 -9.11 -11.04 6.76
C VAL A 288 -8.61 -9.61 6.98
N THR A 289 -7.33 -9.49 7.29
CA THR A 289 -6.64 -8.19 7.38
C THR A 289 -5.69 -8.04 6.21
N LEU A 290 -5.87 -6.96 5.44
CA LEU A 290 -5.05 -6.62 4.28
C LEU A 290 -4.13 -5.46 4.64
N LEU A 291 -2.83 -5.64 4.41
CA LEU A 291 -1.83 -4.60 4.59
C LEU A 291 -1.48 -3.98 3.24
N GLY A 292 -1.54 -2.68 3.16
CA GLY A 292 -1.21 -1.92 1.97
C GLY A 292 -1.45 -0.44 2.16
N SER A 293 -0.97 0.36 1.22
CA SER A 293 -1.10 1.81 1.29
C SER A 293 -1.13 2.45 -0.09
N LYS A 294 -1.42 3.73 -0.12
CA LYS A 294 -1.30 4.55 -1.33
C LYS A 294 0.15 4.61 -1.79
N GLY A 295 0.39 4.41 -3.09
CA GLY A 295 1.72 4.43 -3.70
C GLY A 295 2.46 3.09 -3.67
N MET A 296 1.88 2.06 -3.06
CA MET A 296 2.47 0.73 -2.96
C MET A 296 1.47 -0.35 -3.37
N MET A 297 1.97 -1.46 -3.90
CA MET A 297 1.16 -2.64 -4.14
C MET A 297 0.80 -3.27 -2.78
N GLY A 298 -0.46 -3.67 -2.63
CA GLY A 298 -0.92 -4.36 -1.42
C GLY A 298 -0.28 -5.75 -1.27
N ILE A 299 -0.17 -6.21 -0.04
CA ILE A 299 0.30 -7.56 0.28
C ILE A 299 -0.87 -8.53 0.07
N PRO A 300 -0.76 -9.52 -0.84
CA PRO A 300 -1.85 -10.46 -1.10
C PRO A 300 -2.08 -11.37 0.10
N GLN A 301 -3.35 -11.58 0.44
CA GLN A 301 -3.79 -12.56 1.43
C GLN A 301 -4.67 -13.59 0.73
N SER A 302 -4.24 -14.86 0.79
CA SER A 302 -4.95 -15.98 0.16
C SER A 302 -5.52 -16.91 1.22
N PHE A 303 -6.78 -17.31 1.04
CA PHE A 303 -7.46 -18.28 1.90
C PHE A 303 -8.55 -19.00 1.12
N LYS A 304 -8.94 -20.15 1.64
CA LYS A 304 -10.04 -20.96 1.07
C LYS A 304 -11.28 -20.82 1.95
N LEU A 305 -12.41 -20.49 1.33
CA LEU A 305 -13.69 -20.38 2.02
C LEU A 305 -14.78 -21.03 1.19
N GLY A 306 -15.46 -22.05 1.72
CA GLY A 306 -16.40 -22.87 0.98
C GLY A 306 -15.73 -23.60 -0.20
N GLU A 307 -16.26 -23.42 -1.40
CA GLU A 307 -15.72 -23.99 -2.63
C GLU A 307 -14.75 -23.07 -3.37
N LEU A 308 -14.59 -21.83 -2.91
CA LEU A 308 -13.81 -20.79 -3.55
C LEU A 308 -12.48 -20.58 -2.84
N GLU A 309 -11.46 -20.23 -3.61
CA GLU A 309 -10.20 -19.71 -3.12
C GLU A 309 -10.15 -18.22 -3.41
N PHE A 310 -9.89 -17.44 -2.37
CA PHE A 310 -9.84 -15.99 -2.45
C PHE A 310 -8.40 -15.50 -2.32
N THR A 311 -8.02 -14.55 -3.15
CA THR A 311 -6.82 -13.73 -2.93
C THR A 311 -7.23 -12.27 -2.95
N LEU A 312 -7.07 -11.61 -1.81
CA LEU A 312 -7.43 -10.21 -1.63
C LEU A 312 -6.17 -9.36 -1.48
N MET A 313 -6.21 -8.16 -2.06
CA MET A 313 -5.14 -7.16 -1.92
C MET A 313 -5.77 -5.78 -1.73
N PHE A 314 -5.16 -4.96 -0.89
CA PHE A 314 -5.49 -3.56 -0.70
C PHE A 314 -4.26 -2.69 -0.94
N GLY A 315 -4.33 -1.74 -1.86
CA GLY A 315 -3.20 -0.87 -2.20
C GLY A 315 -3.40 -0.15 -3.53
N SER A 316 -2.33 0.39 -4.08
CA SER A 316 -2.35 1.04 -5.39
C SER A 316 -2.45 0.03 -6.53
N LYS A 317 -3.25 0.36 -7.53
CA LYS A 317 -3.26 -0.35 -8.80
C LYS A 317 -2.01 0.01 -9.60
N ILE A 318 -1.43 -0.99 -10.27
CA ILE A 318 -0.30 -0.76 -11.17
C ILE A 318 -0.83 -0.57 -12.60
N TYR A 319 -0.49 0.56 -13.20
CA TYR A 319 -0.65 0.79 -14.63
C TYR A 319 0.71 0.63 -15.32
N THR A 320 0.71 0.12 -16.55
CA THR A 320 1.93 -0.08 -17.32
C THR A 320 1.94 0.85 -18.53
N THR A 321 3.07 1.52 -18.75
CA THR A 321 3.30 2.27 -19.97
C THR A 321 3.73 1.34 -21.11
N PRO A 322 3.44 1.69 -22.40
CA PRO A 322 3.89 0.91 -23.56
C PRO A 322 5.39 1.09 -23.90
N PHE A 323 6.14 1.76 -23.03
CA PHE A 323 7.57 2.04 -23.13
C PHE A 323 8.18 1.98 -21.73
N GLU A 324 9.51 1.88 -21.66
CA GLU A 324 10.25 1.93 -20.40
C GLU A 324 10.90 3.29 -20.22
N VAL A 325 11.02 3.73 -18.97
CA VAL A 325 11.79 4.91 -18.56
C VAL A 325 13.01 4.42 -17.79
N GLN A 326 14.20 4.68 -18.28
CA GLN A 326 15.46 4.39 -17.59
C GLN A 326 15.97 5.66 -16.93
N LEU A 327 16.28 5.60 -15.65
CA LEU A 327 16.97 6.69 -14.96
C LEU A 327 18.47 6.54 -15.16
N ASN A 328 19.10 7.50 -15.83
CA ASN A 328 20.55 7.51 -16.06
C ASN A 328 21.29 8.17 -14.90
N ASP A 329 20.76 9.30 -14.41
CA ASP A 329 21.41 10.14 -13.42
C ASP A 329 20.34 10.95 -12.66
N PHE A 330 20.44 10.97 -11.33
CA PHE A 330 19.62 11.82 -10.49
C PHE A 330 20.50 12.88 -9.83
N ILE A 331 20.10 14.13 -9.90
CA ILE A 331 20.87 15.25 -9.39
C ILE A 331 20.03 16.00 -8.36
N ALA A 332 20.52 16.07 -7.13
CA ALA A 332 19.96 16.86 -6.04
C ALA A 332 20.92 17.97 -5.64
N ASN A 333 20.60 19.20 -5.99
CA ASN A 333 21.43 20.37 -5.64
C ASN A 333 20.97 20.93 -4.29
N LYS A 334 21.91 21.17 -3.40
CA LYS A 334 21.66 21.74 -2.06
C LYS A 334 21.94 23.25 -2.05
N TYR A 335 21.26 23.99 -1.20
CA TYR A 335 21.64 25.36 -0.92
C TYR A 335 23.00 25.42 -0.24
N PRO A 336 23.86 26.38 -0.62
CA PRO A 336 25.18 26.54 0.03
C PRO A 336 25.07 26.65 1.54
N GLY A 337 25.87 25.85 2.27
CA GLY A 337 25.92 25.83 3.74
C GLY A 337 24.79 25.04 4.41
N THR A 338 23.94 24.32 3.68
CA THR A 338 22.88 23.45 4.24
C THR A 338 23.16 21.98 3.95
N GLN A 339 22.77 21.09 4.88
CA GLN A 339 22.89 19.63 4.67
C GLN A 339 21.61 19.01 4.07
N ASN A 340 20.43 19.53 4.44
CA ASN A 340 19.13 18.91 4.12
C ASN A 340 18.17 19.84 3.38
N SER A 341 18.63 21.01 2.89
CA SER A 341 17.80 21.91 2.10
C SER A 341 18.21 21.87 0.64
N TYR A 342 17.32 21.42 -0.21
CA TYR A 342 17.57 21.28 -1.65
C TYR A 342 17.07 22.50 -2.40
N SER A 343 17.86 22.96 -3.38
CA SER A 343 17.52 24.07 -4.29
C SER A 343 16.86 23.59 -5.57
N SER A 344 17.26 22.41 -6.06
CA SER A 344 16.63 21.76 -7.23
C SER A 344 16.90 20.26 -7.21
N PHE A 345 16.05 19.51 -7.89
CA PHE A 345 16.29 18.12 -8.21
C PHE A 345 15.90 17.86 -9.66
N GLU A 346 16.64 16.98 -10.30
CA GLU A 346 16.60 16.75 -11.74
C GLU A 346 16.82 15.27 -12.02
N SER A 347 16.09 14.75 -13.02
CA SER A 347 16.23 13.38 -13.50
C SER A 347 16.61 13.38 -14.97
N LYS A 348 17.77 12.81 -15.30
CA LYS A 348 18.14 12.50 -16.68
C LYS A 348 17.69 11.10 -17.01
N VAL A 349 16.80 10.96 -17.96
CA VAL A 349 16.17 9.68 -18.30
C VAL A 349 16.35 9.36 -19.78
N THR A 350 16.35 8.07 -20.11
CA THR A 350 16.23 7.58 -21.50
C THR A 350 14.89 6.88 -21.64
N ILE A 351 14.11 7.29 -22.64
CA ILE A 351 12.88 6.60 -23.03
C ILE A 351 13.26 5.48 -23.99
N ILE A 352 12.87 4.26 -23.61
CA ILE A 352 13.12 3.04 -24.39
C ILE A 352 11.77 2.54 -24.92
N ASP A 353 11.55 2.73 -26.20
CA ASP A 353 10.27 2.41 -26.84
C ASP A 353 10.46 1.35 -27.93
N PRO A 354 9.83 0.17 -27.82
CA PRO A 354 9.94 -0.89 -28.83
C PRO A 354 9.44 -0.48 -30.21
N SER A 355 8.58 0.55 -30.30
CA SER A 355 7.96 1.02 -31.54
C SER A 355 8.57 2.29 -32.11
N ALA A 356 9.58 2.88 -31.45
CA ALA A 356 10.19 4.14 -31.86
C ALA A 356 11.69 4.19 -31.49
N LYS A 357 12.39 5.21 -31.99
CA LYS A 357 13.79 5.43 -31.62
C LYS A 357 13.87 5.88 -30.13
N ASN A 358 14.77 5.27 -29.38
CA ASN A 358 15.08 5.73 -28.03
C ASN A 358 15.63 7.16 -28.04
N PHE A 359 15.31 7.92 -27.00
CA PHE A 359 15.79 9.29 -26.84
C PHE A 359 15.98 9.64 -25.37
N ASP A 360 16.86 10.59 -25.13
CA ASP A 360 17.14 11.12 -23.81
C ASP A 360 16.25 12.31 -23.50
N ALA A 361 15.83 12.43 -22.24
CA ALA A 361 15.04 13.54 -21.74
C ALA A 361 15.55 14.00 -20.38
N HIS A 362 15.29 15.26 -20.04
CA HIS A 362 15.69 15.87 -18.80
C HIS A 362 14.46 16.44 -18.08
N ILE A 363 14.11 15.87 -16.93
CA ILE A 363 12.94 16.23 -16.13
C ILE A 363 13.41 16.97 -14.89
N TYR A 364 12.96 18.21 -14.71
CA TYR A 364 13.29 19.04 -13.56
C TYR A 364 12.12 19.98 -13.24
N MET A 365 12.26 20.83 -12.21
CA MET A 365 11.20 21.78 -11.85
C MET A 365 10.78 22.62 -13.08
N ASN A 366 9.46 22.60 -13.37
CA ASN A 366 8.84 23.27 -14.51
C ASN A 366 9.26 22.75 -15.91
N ASN A 367 10.05 21.72 -16.00
CA ASN A 367 10.37 21.04 -17.26
C ASN A 367 9.87 19.59 -17.21
N VAL A 368 8.72 19.38 -17.84
CA VAL A 368 8.03 18.09 -17.85
C VAL A 368 8.36 17.33 -19.14
N LEU A 369 8.25 16.01 -19.08
CA LEU A 369 8.31 15.16 -20.27
C LEU A 369 6.90 14.77 -20.68
N ASP A 370 6.50 15.11 -21.90
CA ASP A 370 5.26 14.63 -22.52
C ASP A 370 5.61 13.59 -23.60
N TYR A 371 5.10 12.36 -23.41
CA TYR A 371 5.31 11.29 -24.38
C TYR A 371 4.14 10.31 -24.44
N LYS A 372 3.60 10.07 -25.65
CA LYS A 372 2.48 9.14 -25.91
C LYS A 372 1.27 9.33 -24.97
N GLY A 373 0.94 10.58 -24.61
CA GLY A 373 -0.20 10.90 -23.74
C GLY A 373 0.11 10.80 -22.24
N TYR A 374 1.34 10.44 -21.88
CA TYR A 374 1.84 10.47 -20.51
C TYR A 374 2.65 11.73 -20.27
N ARG A 375 2.43 12.36 -19.13
CA ARG A 375 3.15 13.55 -18.67
C ARG A 375 3.87 13.23 -17.38
N PHE A 376 5.18 13.42 -17.36
CA PHE A 376 6.07 13.11 -16.26
C PHE A 376 6.56 14.39 -15.60
N PHE A 377 6.42 14.44 -14.27
CA PHE A 377 6.90 15.53 -13.41
C PHE A 377 7.91 15.01 -12.41
N GLN A 378 8.90 15.82 -12.06
CA GLN A 378 9.76 15.56 -10.93
C GLN A 378 8.97 15.78 -9.62
N ALA A 379 8.72 14.73 -8.83
CA ALA A 379 7.90 14.80 -7.63
C ALA A 379 8.72 14.62 -6.35
N GLN A 380 9.41 13.49 -6.21
CA GLN A 380 10.16 13.11 -5.02
C GLN A 380 11.44 12.37 -5.43
N PHE A 381 12.25 12.01 -4.45
CA PHE A 381 13.46 11.20 -4.65
C PHE A 381 13.73 10.35 -3.40
N ASP A 382 14.58 9.34 -3.55
CA ASP A 382 14.96 8.46 -2.46
C ASP A 382 15.93 9.16 -1.47
N GLU A 383 15.86 8.81 -0.19
CA GLU A 383 16.67 9.43 0.87
C GLU A 383 18.19 9.33 0.63
N ASP A 384 18.62 8.31 -0.12
CA ASP A 384 20.04 8.10 -0.48
C ASP A 384 20.47 8.87 -1.75
N GLU A 385 19.60 9.70 -2.31
CA GLU A 385 19.83 10.50 -3.53
C GLU A 385 20.18 9.65 -4.77
N LYS A 386 19.78 8.34 -4.81
CA LYS A 386 20.07 7.40 -5.90
C LYS A 386 18.81 6.88 -6.61
N GLY A 387 17.74 7.59 -6.51
CA GLY A 387 16.50 7.26 -7.18
C GLY A 387 15.56 8.43 -7.25
N THR A 388 14.70 8.42 -8.24
CA THR A 388 13.66 9.42 -8.45
C THR A 388 12.28 8.80 -8.33
N ILE A 389 11.33 9.60 -7.91
CA ILE A 389 9.91 9.26 -7.97
C ILE A 389 9.23 10.30 -8.85
N LEU A 390 8.90 9.91 -10.06
CA LEU A 390 8.20 10.76 -11.01
C LEU A 390 6.69 10.68 -10.77
N SER A 391 6.03 11.83 -10.74
CA SER A 391 4.56 11.88 -10.86
C SER A 391 4.20 11.74 -12.33
N VAL A 392 3.32 10.80 -12.64
CA VAL A 392 2.91 10.50 -14.01
C VAL A 392 1.41 10.68 -14.13
N SER A 393 0.99 11.52 -15.08
CA SER A 393 -0.42 11.74 -15.42
C SER A 393 -0.69 11.23 -16.83
N HIS A 394 -1.78 10.47 -16.99
CA HIS A 394 -2.31 10.06 -18.29
C HIS A 394 -3.69 10.67 -18.48
N ASP A 395 -3.72 11.95 -18.89
CA ASP A 395 -4.93 12.76 -19.06
C ASP A 395 -4.92 13.55 -20.40
N PHE A 396 -4.76 12.84 -21.49
CA PHE A 396 -4.74 13.49 -22.79
C PHE A 396 -6.08 14.18 -23.12
N TYR A 397 -7.17 13.44 -23.01
CA TYR A 397 -8.49 13.95 -23.44
C TYR A 397 -9.02 15.05 -22.53
N GLY A 398 -8.95 14.88 -21.20
CA GLY A 398 -9.43 15.89 -20.26
C GLY A 398 -8.66 17.20 -20.36
N THR A 399 -7.34 17.11 -20.50
CA THR A 399 -6.46 18.27 -20.70
C THR A 399 -6.83 19.05 -21.97
N TRP A 400 -6.98 18.38 -23.12
CA TRP A 400 -7.30 19.04 -24.39
C TRP A 400 -8.69 19.68 -24.40
N ILE A 401 -9.71 18.97 -23.87
CA ILE A 401 -11.06 19.51 -23.75
C ILE A 401 -11.07 20.76 -22.87
N THR A 402 -10.36 20.71 -21.74
CA THR A 402 -10.24 21.86 -20.84
C THR A 402 -9.54 23.05 -21.50
N TYR A 403 -8.46 22.81 -22.24
CA TYR A 403 -7.73 23.86 -22.96
C TYR A 403 -8.59 24.54 -24.05
N ILE A 404 -9.42 23.78 -24.76
CA ILE A 404 -10.40 24.36 -25.69
C ILE A 404 -11.35 25.32 -24.96
N GLY A 405 -11.68 25.02 -23.69
CA GLY A 405 -12.50 25.92 -22.87
C GLY A 405 -11.77 27.19 -22.42
N TYR A 406 -10.44 27.18 -22.35
CA TYR A 406 -9.66 28.39 -21.97
C TYR A 406 -9.38 29.34 -23.15
N THR A 407 -9.42 28.86 -24.39
CA THR A 407 -9.20 29.66 -25.60
C THR A 407 -10.47 30.26 -26.15
#